data_ecd1df2ab10a9c1012b70cec7cc36736
#
_entry.id   ecd1df2ab10a9c1012b70cec7cc36736
#
_cell.length_a   1.000
_cell.length_b   1.000
_cell.length_c   1.000
_cell.angle_alpha   90.00
_cell.angle_beta   90.00
_cell.angle_gamma   90.00
#
_symmetry.space_group_name_H-M   'P 1'
#
loop_
_entity.id
_entity.type
_entity.pdbx_description
1 polymer ?
#
loop_
_entity_poly.entity_id
_entity_poly.type
_entity_poly.pdbx_seq_one_letter_code
_entity_poly.pdbx_strand_id
1 'polypeptide(L)'
;MKKLINAAESVVSDSLTGLATAHPGSIRVDLENKVVYRSDGPVPGKVGLVSGGGSGHEPLHSGYVGRGMLDAACCGEVFTSPVPDQVMAATHAVDGGAGVLHIVKNYTGDVMNFDMAAEMANAESGVRVESVVVADDVAVQDSLYTAGRRGVGLTVLMEKILGAAAEQGQDLDALVSLAEHVNEAGRSFGVALTSCTVPAAGKPTFDLAEDEMELGIGIHGEPGREKVRLGSAAEVAEQLLSLIHI
;
A
#
# COMPACT_ATOMS: atom_id res chain seq x y z
N MET A 1 10.68 23.13 4.55
CA MET A 1 9.29 23.31 5.05
C MET A 1 9.25 22.92 6.52
N LYS A 2 8.54 23.69 7.37
CA LYS A 2 8.34 23.32 8.78
C LYS A 2 7.37 22.16 8.89
N LYS A 3 7.67 21.18 9.75
CA LYS A 3 6.81 20.04 10.05
C LYS A 3 6.61 19.93 11.57
N LEU A 4 5.41 19.51 11.97
CA LEU A 4 5.09 19.24 13.37
C LEU A 4 5.45 17.77 13.67
N ILE A 5 6.70 17.52 13.94
CA ILE A 5 7.27 16.21 14.27
C ILE A 5 8.25 16.36 15.44
N ASN A 6 8.48 15.28 16.20
CA ASN A 6 9.50 15.26 17.26
C ASN A 6 10.91 15.16 16.65
N ALA A 7 11.13 14.11 15.84
CA ALA A 7 12.38 13.89 15.11
C ALA A 7 12.07 13.13 13.80
N ALA A 8 12.91 13.25 12.80
CA ALA A 8 12.68 12.58 11.50
C ALA A 8 12.70 11.05 11.63
N GLU A 9 13.58 10.53 12.48
CA GLU A 9 13.74 9.10 12.77
C GLU A 9 12.60 8.49 13.59
N SER A 10 11.82 9.30 14.33
CA SER A 10 10.71 8.81 15.15
C SER A 10 9.33 8.94 14.48
N VAL A 11 9.24 9.54 13.31
CA VAL A 11 7.97 9.86 12.64
C VAL A 11 7.05 8.66 12.53
N VAL A 12 7.56 7.51 12.10
CA VAL A 12 6.76 6.30 11.91
C VAL A 12 6.30 5.74 13.27
N SER A 13 7.19 5.58 14.23
CA SER A 13 6.87 5.05 15.56
C SER A 13 5.93 5.99 16.34
N ASP A 14 6.11 7.31 16.23
CA ASP A 14 5.21 8.29 16.84
C ASP A 14 3.80 8.20 16.23
N SER A 15 3.72 8.09 14.89
CA SER A 15 2.45 7.92 14.17
C SER A 15 1.73 6.63 14.59
N LEU A 16 2.43 5.51 14.64
CA LEU A 16 1.88 4.22 15.04
C LEU A 16 1.44 4.21 16.51
N THR A 17 2.17 4.86 17.39
CA THR A 17 1.79 5.06 18.79
C THR A 17 0.49 5.87 18.90
N GLY A 18 0.39 6.94 18.11
CA GLY A 18 -0.82 7.75 18.01
C GLY A 18 -2.02 6.94 17.52
N LEU A 19 -1.83 6.15 16.46
CA LEU A 19 -2.85 5.28 15.87
C LEU A 19 -3.37 4.25 16.90
N ALA A 20 -2.45 3.58 17.62
CA ALA A 20 -2.79 2.62 18.68
C ALA A 20 -3.60 3.28 19.81
N THR A 21 -3.22 4.49 20.17
CA THR A 21 -3.92 5.27 21.22
C THR A 21 -5.31 5.69 20.79
N ALA A 22 -5.48 6.06 19.53
CA ALA A 22 -6.78 6.48 18.97
C ALA A 22 -7.75 5.32 18.78
N HIS A 23 -7.26 4.09 18.55
CA HIS A 23 -8.08 2.93 18.18
C HIS A 23 -7.80 1.68 19.03
N PRO A 24 -7.78 1.76 20.39
CA PRO A 24 -7.33 0.67 21.26
C PRO A 24 -8.21 -0.59 21.22
N GLY A 25 -9.44 -0.47 20.73
CA GLY A 25 -10.38 -1.61 20.63
C GLY A 25 -10.37 -2.29 19.25
N SER A 26 -9.79 -1.67 18.23
CA SER A 26 -9.88 -2.14 16.84
C SER A 26 -8.59 -2.71 16.33
N ILE A 27 -7.45 -2.19 16.80
CA ILE A 27 -6.11 -2.59 16.33
C ILE A 27 -5.15 -2.84 17.49
N ARG A 28 -4.10 -3.59 17.20
CA ARG A 28 -2.87 -3.74 18.00
C ARG A 28 -1.69 -3.29 17.16
N VAL A 29 -0.67 -2.72 17.77
CA VAL A 29 0.53 -2.26 17.07
C VAL A 29 1.75 -2.93 17.69
N ASP A 30 2.56 -3.54 16.85
CA ASP A 30 3.91 -3.98 17.15
C ASP A 30 4.88 -2.86 16.71
N LEU A 31 5.41 -2.14 17.68
CA LEU A 31 6.33 -1.01 17.41
C LEU A 31 7.74 -1.48 17.02
N GLU A 32 8.14 -2.69 17.41
CA GLU A 32 9.45 -3.26 17.05
C GLU A 32 9.49 -3.59 15.57
N ASN A 33 8.48 -4.33 15.09
CA ASN A 33 8.34 -4.69 13.69
C ASN A 33 7.58 -3.64 12.86
N LYS A 34 7.05 -2.58 13.47
CA LYS A 34 6.23 -1.55 12.82
C LYS A 34 5.07 -2.16 12.03
N VAL A 35 4.34 -3.06 12.67
CA VAL A 35 3.18 -3.74 12.07
C VAL A 35 1.93 -3.41 12.85
N VAL A 36 0.86 -3.12 12.12
CA VAL A 36 -0.49 -2.91 12.66
C VAL A 36 -1.31 -4.16 12.40
N TYR A 37 -1.96 -4.69 13.42
CA TYR A 37 -2.81 -5.88 13.36
C TYR A 37 -4.24 -5.55 13.77
N ARG A 38 -5.23 -6.24 13.21
CA ARG A 38 -6.59 -6.21 13.77
C ARG A 38 -6.59 -6.84 15.18
N SER A 39 -7.38 -6.28 16.10
CA SER A 39 -7.35 -6.69 17.51
C SER A 39 -7.95 -8.09 17.76
N ASP A 40 -8.87 -8.52 16.90
CA ASP A 40 -9.60 -9.79 16.97
C ASP A 40 -8.97 -10.92 16.11
N GLY A 41 -7.79 -10.70 15.53
CA GLY A 41 -7.04 -11.71 14.78
C GLY A 41 -6.00 -12.49 15.62
N PRO A 42 -5.46 -13.61 15.10
CA PRO A 42 -5.86 -14.27 13.86
C PRO A 42 -7.25 -14.91 13.94
N VAL A 43 -7.96 -14.97 12.81
CA VAL A 43 -9.28 -15.60 12.74
C VAL A 43 -9.14 -17.04 12.25
N PRO A 44 -9.46 -18.07 13.08
CA PRO A 44 -9.30 -19.46 12.70
C PRO A 44 -10.06 -19.82 11.42
N GLY A 45 -9.38 -20.47 10.47
CA GLY A 45 -9.96 -20.94 9.21
C GLY A 45 -10.24 -19.86 8.18
N LYS A 46 -9.87 -18.60 8.47
CA LYS A 46 -9.94 -17.48 7.52
C LYS A 46 -8.58 -17.25 6.89
N VAL A 47 -8.52 -16.97 5.61
CA VAL A 47 -7.31 -16.48 4.94
C VAL A 47 -6.90 -15.13 5.52
N GLY A 48 -5.67 -15.03 6.00
CA GLY A 48 -5.10 -13.77 6.49
C GLY A 48 -4.75 -12.84 5.32
N LEU A 49 -5.02 -11.54 5.45
CA LEU A 49 -4.68 -10.54 4.43
C LEU A 49 -3.62 -9.59 4.97
N VAL A 50 -2.48 -9.55 4.29
CA VAL A 50 -1.35 -8.66 4.63
C VAL A 50 -1.07 -7.74 3.45
N SER A 51 -0.88 -6.47 3.74
CA SER A 51 -0.34 -5.50 2.81
C SER A 51 0.71 -4.64 3.51
N GLY A 52 1.33 -3.74 2.79
CA GLY A 52 2.32 -2.84 3.35
C GLY A 52 2.96 -1.96 2.31
N GLY A 53 3.82 -1.09 2.78
CA GLY A 53 4.56 -0.14 1.98
C GLY A 53 5.21 0.92 2.85
N GLY A 54 5.85 1.89 2.23
CA GLY A 54 6.42 3.02 2.93
C GLY A 54 5.36 3.85 3.64
N SER A 55 5.65 4.30 4.85
CA SER A 55 4.84 5.29 5.55
C SER A 55 4.87 6.63 4.79
N GLY A 56 3.89 7.50 5.02
CA GLY A 56 3.73 8.77 4.30
C GLY A 56 2.64 8.73 3.23
N HIS A 57 2.01 7.58 3.02
CA HIS A 57 0.89 7.37 2.11
C HIS A 57 -0.45 7.20 2.84
N GLU A 58 -0.51 7.55 4.13
CA GLU A 58 -1.70 7.37 4.96
C GLU A 58 -2.98 7.90 4.26
N PRO A 59 -4.08 7.14 4.39
CA PRO A 59 -4.31 6.00 5.29
C PRO A 59 -3.77 4.64 4.85
N LEU A 60 -3.10 4.51 3.69
CA LEU A 60 -2.44 3.28 3.26
C LEU A 60 -1.23 2.97 4.15
N HIS A 61 -1.07 1.76 4.71
CA HIS A 61 -2.03 0.66 4.72
C HIS A 61 -2.66 0.49 6.11
N SER A 62 -2.02 1.06 7.14
CA SER A 62 -2.37 0.91 8.56
C SER A 62 -3.80 1.37 8.90
N GLY A 63 -4.31 2.40 8.20
CA GLY A 63 -5.67 2.89 8.35
C GLY A 63 -6.76 1.97 7.80
N TYR A 64 -6.37 0.90 7.09
CA TYR A 64 -7.29 -0.09 6.50
C TYR A 64 -7.22 -1.46 7.18
N VAL A 65 -6.58 -1.54 8.35
CA VAL A 65 -6.56 -2.75 9.16
C VAL A 65 -7.86 -2.89 9.95
N GLY A 66 -8.58 -4.00 9.74
CA GLY A 66 -9.82 -4.28 10.42
C GLY A 66 -10.70 -5.28 9.69
N ARG A 67 -11.85 -5.59 10.29
CA ARG A 67 -12.78 -6.58 9.76
C ARG A 67 -13.27 -6.21 8.35
N GLY A 68 -13.16 -7.15 7.42
CA GLY A 68 -13.55 -6.97 6.03
C GLY A 68 -12.57 -6.12 5.20
N MET A 69 -11.38 -5.89 5.74
CA MET A 69 -10.24 -5.21 5.14
C MET A 69 -8.97 -6.03 5.43
N LEU A 70 -7.83 -5.39 5.73
CA LEU A 70 -6.59 -6.08 6.08
C LEU A 70 -6.62 -6.70 7.49
N ASP A 71 -5.95 -7.83 7.66
CA ASP A 71 -5.65 -8.42 8.97
C ASP A 71 -4.36 -7.82 9.57
N ALA A 72 -3.38 -7.46 8.71
CA ALA A 72 -2.20 -6.71 9.12
C ALA A 72 -1.68 -5.78 8.02
N ALA A 73 -0.97 -4.72 8.45
CA ALA A 73 -0.26 -3.79 7.58
C ALA A 73 1.17 -3.58 8.07
N CYS A 74 2.16 -3.80 7.18
CA CYS A 74 3.58 -3.55 7.43
C CYS A 74 3.92 -2.10 7.06
N CYS A 75 4.36 -1.31 8.05
CA CYS A 75 4.68 0.10 7.88
C CYS A 75 6.19 0.28 7.74
N GLY A 76 6.67 0.44 6.51
CA GLY A 76 8.07 0.77 6.24
C GLY A 76 8.43 2.18 6.71
N GLU A 77 9.70 2.55 6.60
CA GLU A 77 10.12 3.94 6.80
C GLU A 77 9.45 4.86 5.78
N VAL A 78 9.52 6.17 5.99
CA VAL A 78 8.84 7.14 5.10
C VAL A 78 9.30 6.95 3.66
N PHE A 79 8.35 6.58 2.77
CA PHE A 79 8.56 6.26 1.35
C PHE A 79 9.57 5.13 1.08
N THR A 80 9.71 4.21 2.03
CA THR A 80 10.61 3.05 1.90
C THR A 80 9.85 1.77 2.22
N SER A 81 10.01 0.75 1.37
CA SER A 81 9.37 -0.55 1.53
C SER A 81 9.67 -1.18 2.88
N PRO A 82 8.72 -1.92 3.49
CA PRO A 82 8.99 -2.72 4.69
C PRO A 82 10.00 -3.81 4.36
N VAL A 83 10.83 -4.18 5.35
CA VAL A 83 11.80 -5.26 5.19
C VAL A 83 11.15 -6.64 5.30
N PRO A 84 11.75 -7.72 4.75
CA PRO A 84 11.18 -9.06 4.76
C PRO A 84 10.79 -9.54 6.18
N ASP A 85 11.58 -9.26 7.20
CA ASP A 85 11.31 -9.66 8.58
C ASP A 85 10.01 -9.05 9.12
N GLN A 86 9.68 -7.81 8.75
CA GLN A 86 8.40 -7.18 9.10
C GLN A 86 7.22 -7.93 8.44
N VAL A 87 7.37 -8.25 7.16
CA VAL A 87 6.34 -8.99 6.40
C VAL A 87 6.17 -10.40 6.96
N MET A 88 7.27 -11.08 7.31
CA MET A 88 7.25 -12.39 7.98
C MET A 88 6.51 -12.33 9.31
N ALA A 89 6.82 -11.35 10.17
CA ALA A 89 6.16 -11.18 11.45
C ALA A 89 4.64 -10.98 11.28
N ALA A 90 4.23 -10.16 10.29
CA ALA A 90 2.83 -9.96 9.97
C ALA A 90 2.16 -11.26 9.47
N THR A 91 2.81 -11.97 8.54
CA THR A 91 2.32 -13.21 7.96
C THR A 91 2.03 -14.27 9.03
N HIS A 92 2.98 -14.51 9.92
CA HIS A 92 2.79 -15.48 11.01
C HIS A 92 1.69 -15.06 11.99
N ALA A 93 1.59 -13.77 12.29
CA ALA A 93 0.63 -13.27 13.26
C ALA A 93 -0.83 -13.33 12.78
N VAL A 94 -1.06 -13.34 11.46
CA VAL A 94 -2.42 -13.38 10.88
C VAL A 94 -2.84 -14.75 10.37
N ASP A 95 -1.94 -15.73 10.32
CA ASP A 95 -2.28 -17.06 9.85
C ASP A 95 -3.26 -17.74 10.80
N GLY A 96 -4.47 -17.98 10.30
CA GLY A 96 -5.54 -18.73 10.96
C GLY A 96 -5.62 -20.20 10.51
N GLY A 97 -4.59 -20.71 9.81
CA GLY A 97 -4.53 -22.07 9.26
C GLY A 97 -5.16 -22.25 7.88
N ALA A 98 -5.62 -21.16 7.23
CA ALA A 98 -6.15 -21.18 5.86
C ALA A 98 -5.19 -20.54 4.84
N GLY A 99 -3.98 -20.17 5.29
CA GLY A 99 -2.97 -19.45 4.51
C GLY A 99 -3.12 -17.95 4.54
N VAL A 100 -2.20 -17.27 3.89
CA VAL A 100 -2.09 -15.79 3.87
C VAL A 100 -1.97 -15.28 2.45
N LEU A 101 -2.70 -14.22 2.12
CA LEU A 101 -2.59 -13.52 0.86
C LEU A 101 -1.88 -12.17 1.08
N HIS A 102 -0.78 -11.96 0.38
CA HIS A 102 -0.10 -10.69 0.31
C HIS A 102 -0.68 -9.83 -0.82
N ILE A 103 -1.10 -8.60 -0.50
CA ILE A 103 -1.55 -7.60 -1.46
C ILE A 103 -0.42 -6.59 -1.60
N VAL A 104 0.28 -6.61 -2.73
CA VAL A 104 1.55 -5.90 -2.93
C VAL A 104 1.39 -4.82 -3.98
N LYS A 105 1.73 -3.57 -3.66
CA LYS A 105 1.83 -2.54 -4.68
C LYS A 105 3.02 -2.80 -5.59
N ASN A 106 2.85 -2.63 -6.90
CA ASN A 106 3.92 -2.86 -7.87
C ASN A 106 5.01 -1.78 -7.80
N TYR A 107 5.94 -1.96 -6.87
CA TYR A 107 7.21 -1.25 -6.76
C TYR A 107 8.30 -2.28 -6.47
N THR A 108 9.47 -2.12 -7.08
CA THR A 108 10.55 -3.13 -7.03
C THR A 108 10.90 -3.54 -5.59
N GLY A 109 11.02 -2.59 -4.67
CA GLY A 109 11.34 -2.89 -3.27
C GLY A 109 10.22 -3.66 -2.56
N ASP A 110 8.96 -3.26 -2.74
CA ASP A 110 7.81 -3.95 -2.17
C ASP A 110 7.72 -5.38 -2.71
N VAL A 111 7.77 -5.57 -4.04
CA VAL A 111 7.68 -6.88 -4.67
C VAL A 111 8.80 -7.80 -4.16
N MET A 112 10.06 -7.36 -4.20
CA MET A 112 11.20 -8.17 -3.76
C MET A 112 11.09 -8.59 -2.28
N ASN A 113 10.70 -7.66 -1.40
CA ASN A 113 10.66 -7.92 0.04
C ASN A 113 9.48 -8.82 0.42
N PHE A 114 8.32 -8.64 -0.22
CA PHE A 114 7.16 -9.50 -0.01
C PHE A 114 7.38 -10.91 -0.58
N ASP A 115 7.98 -11.04 -1.77
CA ASP A 115 8.32 -12.34 -2.37
C ASP A 115 9.30 -13.11 -1.48
N MET A 116 10.36 -12.44 -1.00
CA MET A 116 11.32 -13.05 -0.08
C MET A 116 10.63 -13.54 1.21
N ALA A 117 9.76 -12.73 1.80
CA ALA A 117 9.01 -13.13 3.00
C ALA A 117 8.06 -14.29 2.73
N ALA A 118 7.40 -14.32 1.57
CA ALA A 118 6.51 -15.42 1.17
C ALA A 118 7.29 -16.74 0.99
N GLU A 119 8.45 -16.70 0.32
CA GLU A 119 9.32 -17.86 0.16
C GLU A 119 9.80 -18.40 1.52
N MET A 120 10.24 -17.51 2.43
CA MET A 120 10.67 -17.88 3.77
C MET A 120 9.52 -18.48 4.60
N ALA A 121 8.34 -17.89 4.58
CA ALA A 121 7.17 -18.39 5.31
C ALA A 121 6.76 -19.79 4.81
N ASN A 122 6.69 -19.98 3.50
CA ASN A 122 6.40 -21.30 2.91
C ASN A 122 7.44 -22.35 3.28
N ALA A 123 8.74 -22.01 3.27
CA ALA A 123 9.84 -22.95 3.51
C ALA A 123 10.03 -23.29 5.00
N GLU A 124 9.95 -22.30 5.89
CA GLU A 124 10.34 -22.46 7.29
C GLU A 124 9.17 -22.82 8.21
N SER A 125 7.99 -22.24 7.97
CA SER A 125 6.83 -22.41 8.85
C SER A 125 5.68 -23.24 8.26
N GLY A 126 5.75 -23.55 6.95
CA GLY A 126 4.71 -24.29 6.25
C GLY A 126 3.39 -23.50 6.10
N VAL A 127 3.42 -22.21 6.34
CA VAL A 127 2.28 -21.32 6.08
C VAL A 127 2.19 -21.11 4.56
N ARG A 128 1.08 -21.52 3.97
CA ARG A 128 0.85 -21.25 2.54
C ARG A 128 0.64 -19.76 2.31
N VAL A 129 1.52 -19.14 1.53
CA VAL A 129 1.46 -17.72 1.17
C VAL A 129 1.38 -17.58 -0.34
N GLU A 130 0.41 -16.78 -0.80
CA GLU A 130 0.30 -16.34 -2.17
C GLU A 130 0.41 -14.82 -2.21
N SER A 131 0.89 -14.25 -3.34
CA SER A 131 1.02 -12.80 -3.52
C SER A 131 0.26 -12.35 -4.75
N VAL A 132 -0.41 -11.20 -4.66
CA VAL A 132 -1.01 -10.51 -5.80
C VAL A 132 -0.41 -9.12 -5.92
N VAL A 133 0.07 -8.78 -7.12
CA VAL A 133 0.73 -7.51 -7.40
C VAL A 133 -0.27 -6.56 -8.03
N VAL A 134 -0.55 -5.45 -7.35
CA VAL A 134 -1.47 -4.40 -7.82
C VAL A 134 -0.78 -3.51 -8.84
N ALA A 135 -1.35 -3.38 -10.05
CA ALA A 135 -0.74 -2.71 -11.19
C ALA A 135 -1.79 -1.88 -11.98
N ASP A 136 -2.30 -0.81 -11.38
CA ASP A 136 -3.46 -0.06 -11.86
C ASP A 136 -3.13 1.29 -12.53
N ASP A 137 -1.96 1.88 -12.27
CA ASP A 137 -1.61 3.20 -12.78
C ASP A 137 -1.35 3.19 -14.28
N VAL A 138 -2.27 3.80 -15.04
CA VAL A 138 -2.18 3.86 -16.50
C VAL A 138 -1.28 4.99 -17.02
N ALA A 139 -0.66 5.76 -16.14
CA ALA A 139 0.23 6.84 -16.54
C ALA A 139 1.50 6.32 -17.22
N VAL A 140 2.03 5.17 -16.75
CA VAL A 140 3.23 4.53 -17.30
C VAL A 140 3.01 3.03 -17.43
N GLN A 141 3.63 2.42 -18.45
CA GLN A 141 3.62 0.97 -18.63
C GLN A 141 4.87 0.32 -18.01
N ASP A 142 6.00 1.00 -18.09
CA ASP A 142 7.27 0.62 -17.46
C ASP A 142 7.98 1.86 -16.95
N SER A 143 8.71 1.73 -15.84
CA SER A 143 9.54 2.79 -15.28
C SER A 143 10.87 2.23 -14.77
N LEU A 144 11.76 3.11 -14.32
CA LEU A 144 13.01 2.69 -13.66
C LEU A 144 12.77 1.99 -12.30
N TYR A 145 11.55 2.09 -11.77
CA TYR A 145 11.17 1.63 -10.43
C TYR A 145 10.19 0.45 -10.45
N THR A 146 9.59 0.13 -11.60
CA THR A 146 8.61 -0.94 -11.74
C THR A 146 8.73 -1.61 -13.10
N ALA A 147 8.54 -2.92 -13.16
CA ALA A 147 8.18 -3.63 -14.37
C ALA A 147 6.65 -3.63 -14.47
N GLY A 148 6.13 -3.05 -15.55
CA GLY A 148 4.68 -2.84 -15.71
C GLY A 148 4.16 -1.58 -14.99
N ARG A 149 2.84 -1.50 -14.84
CA ARG A 149 2.14 -0.38 -14.21
C ARG A 149 2.44 -0.32 -12.72
N ARG A 150 2.53 0.88 -12.16
CA ARG A 150 2.63 1.08 -10.70
C ARG A 150 1.33 0.69 -10.01
N GLY A 151 1.41 0.26 -8.75
CA GLY A 151 0.26 0.01 -7.89
C GLY A 151 -0.08 1.27 -7.08
N VAL A 152 -1.31 1.78 -7.21
CA VAL A 152 -1.75 3.01 -6.54
C VAL A 152 -3.17 2.84 -5.95
N GLY A 153 -4.16 3.53 -6.49
CA GLY A 153 -5.48 3.67 -5.91
C GLY A 153 -6.31 2.39 -5.84
N LEU A 154 -6.13 1.48 -6.80
CA LEU A 154 -6.81 0.19 -6.80
C LEU A 154 -6.51 -0.63 -5.56
N THR A 155 -5.35 -0.44 -4.94
CA THR A 155 -4.95 -1.16 -3.72
C THR A 155 -6.03 -1.11 -2.65
N VAL A 156 -6.62 0.06 -2.40
CA VAL A 156 -7.70 0.23 -1.40
C VAL A 156 -8.96 -0.56 -1.76
N LEU A 157 -9.33 -0.55 -3.03
CA LEU A 157 -10.49 -1.31 -3.52
C LEU A 157 -10.22 -2.82 -3.44
N MET A 158 -9.01 -3.25 -3.78
CA MET A 158 -8.59 -4.65 -3.67
C MET A 158 -8.61 -5.12 -2.23
N GLU A 159 -8.03 -4.36 -1.29
CA GLU A 159 -8.10 -4.66 0.15
C GLU A 159 -9.54 -4.81 0.63
N LYS A 160 -10.46 -3.95 0.17
CA LYS A 160 -11.87 -4.00 0.52
C LYS A 160 -12.60 -5.20 -0.07
N ILE A 161 -12.39 -5.49 -1.34
CA ILE A 161 -13.06 -6.60 -2.04
C ILE A 161 -12.58 -7.94 -1.47
N LEU A 162 -11.26 -8.13 -1.38
CA LEU A 162 -10.67 -9.36 -0.86
C LEU A 162 -10.95 -9.53 0.65
N GLY A 163 -10.92 -8.44 1.41
CA GLY A 163 -11.28 -8.47 2.82
C GLY A 163 -12.70 -8.94 3.06
N ALA A 164 -13.65 -8.45 2.28
CA ALA A 164 -15.04 -8.89 2.36
C ALA A 164 -15.19 -10.37 1.94
N ALA A 165 -14.49 -10.81 0.88
CA ALA A 165 -14.54 -12.20 0.42
C ALA A 165 -13.91 -13.18 1.42
N ALA A 166 -12.78 -12.80 2.03
CA ALA A 166 -12.14 -13.58 3.10
C ALA A 166 -13.03 -13.72 4.35
N GLU A 167 -13.72 -12.65 4.76
CA GLU A 167 -14.71 -12.71 5.86
C GLU A 167 -15.91 -13.61 5.55
N GLN A 168 -16.20 -13.83 4.27
CA GLN A 168 -17.25 -14.76 3.83
C GLN A 168 -16.74 -16.21 3.71
N GLY A 169 -15.47 -16.48 4.04
CA GLY A 169 -14.86 -17.79 4.06
C GLY A 169 -14.40 -18.31 2.69
N GLN A 170 -14.13 -17.42 1.73
CA GLN A 170 -13.47 -17.83 0.48
C GLN A 170 -12.05 -18.30 0.78
N ASP A 171 -11.63 -19.36 0.09
CA ASP A 171 -10.29 -19.92 0.22
C ASP A 171 -9.24 -19.09 -0.54
N LEU A 172 -7.96 -19.44 -0.32
CA LEU A 172 -6.85 -18.69 -0.86
C LEU A 172 -6.83 -18.67 -2.41
N ASP A 173 -7.16 -19.78 -3.07
CA ASP A 173 -7.18 -19.86 -4.53
C ASP A 173 -8.29 -18.99 -5.14
N ALA A 174 -9.45 -18.97 -4.49
CA ALA A 174 -10.57 -18.12 -4.90
C ALA A 174 -10.23 -16.62 -4.71
N LEU A 175 -9.52 -16.27 -3.63
CA LEU A 175 -9.09 -14.89 -3.40
C LEU A 175 -8.03 -14.44 -4.41
N VAL A 176 -7.08 -15.30 -4.78
CA VAL A 176 -6.11 -15.01 -5.85
C VAL A 176 -6.82 -14.76 -7.16
N SER A 177 -7.73 -15.65 -7.56
CA SER A 177 -8.49 -15.50 -8.82
C SER A 177 -9.34 -14.22 -8.82
N LEU A 178 -9.95 -13.87 -7.69
CA LEU A 178 -10.72 -12.63 -7.54
C LEU A 178 -9.79 -11.40 -7.66
N ALA A 179 -8.60 -11.45 -7.04
CA ALA A 179 -7.62 -10.37 -7.11
C ALA A 179 -7.11 -10.13 -8.54
N GLU A 180 -6.83 -11.19 -9.28
CA GLU A 180 -6.45 -11.09 -10.69
C GLU A 180 -7.53 -10.39 -11.51
N HIS A 181 -8.79 -10.79 -11.33
CA HIS A 181 -9.92 -10.16 -12.02
C HIS A 181 -10.09 -8.67 -11.64
N VAL A 182 -9.94 -8.33 -10.37
CA VAL A 182 -9.98 -6.93 -9.90
C VAL A 182 -8.83 -6.12 -10.53
N ASN A 183 -7.63 -6.70 -10.61
CA ASN A 183 -6.46 -6.05 -11.17
C ASN A 183 -6.60 -5.80 -12.68
N GLU A 184 -7.20 -6.75 -13.42
CA GLU A 184 -7.50 -6.59 -14.84
C GLU A 184 -8.52 -5.46 -15.10
N ALA A 185 -9.51 -5.29 -14.22
CA ALA A 185 -10.57 -4.30 -14.37
C ALA A 185 -10.17 -2.91 -13.85
N GLY A 186 -9.25 -2.85 -12.88
CA GLY A 186 -8.91 -1.62 -12.18
C GLY A 186 -7.97 -0.70 -12.95
N ARG A 187 -8.20 0.61 -12.86
CA ARG A 187 -7.35 1.65 -13.43
C ARG A 187 -7.28 2.83 -12.48
N SER A 188 -6.11 3.47 -12.42
CA SER A 188 -5.92 4.74 -11.76
C SER A 188 -5.05 5.67 -12.59
N PHE A 189 -5.15 6.96 -12.30
CA PHE A 189 -4.29 7.98 -12.87
C PHE A 189 -4.15 9.14 -11.87
N GLY A 190 -2.92 9.57 -11.59
CA GLY A 190 -2.63 10.61 -10.62
C GLY A 190 -2.33 11.97 -11.24
N VAL A 191 -2.56 13.02 -10.46
CA VAL A 191 -2.11 14.38 -10.76
C VAL A 191 -1.48 14.99 -9.51
N ALA A 192 -0.40 15.75 -9.68
CA ALA A 192 0.17 16.54 -8.60
C ALA A 192 0.03 18.03 -8.87
N LEU A 193 -0.39 18.76 -7.84
CA LEU A 193 -0.44 20.22 -7.81
C LEU A 193 0.75 20.82 -7.07
N THR A 194 1.42 20.01 -6.26
CA THR A 194 2.60 20.39 -5.48
C THR A 194 3.40 19.15 -5.10
N SER A 195 4.66 19.36 -4.78
CA SER A 195 5.54 18.28 -4.29
C SER A 195 5.38 18.06 -2.79
N CYS A 196 5.62 16.86 -2.33
CA CYS A 196 5.81 16.56 -0.91
C CYS A 196 7.28 16.79 -0.49
N THR A 197 7.50 16.91 0.83
CA THR A 197 8.82 16.97 1.43
C THR A 197 8.95 15.87 2.47
N VAL A 198 9.76 14.84 2.18
CA VAL A 198 10.08 13.78 3.12
C VAL A 198 10.88 14.37 4.29
N PRO A 199 10.55 14.09 5.56
CA PRO A 199 11.23 14.66 6.73
C PRO A 199 12.73 14.50 6.70
N ALA A 200 13.24 13.33 6.38
CA ALA A 200 14.68 13.04 6.31
C ALA A 200 15.39 13.75 5.16
N ALA A 201 14.71 13.98 4.02
CA ALA A 201 15.29 14.67 2.88
C ALA A 201 15.33 16.20 3.04
N GLY A 202 14.39 16.77 3.80
CA GLY A 202 14.30 18.19 4.11
C GLY A 202 14.03 19.12 2.92
N LYS A 203 13.88 18.58 1.70
CA LYS A 203 13.61 19.31 0.45
C LYS A 203 12.52 18.65 -0.37
N PRO A 204 11.82 19.41 -1.25
CA PRO A 204 10.87 18.84 -2.19
C PRO A 204 11.52 17.81 -3.13
N THR A 205 10.72 16.83 -3.58
CA THR A 205 11.18 15.81 -4.54
C THR A 205 11.21 16.34 -5.98
N PHE A 206 10.36 17.32 -6.28
CA PHE A 206 10.30 18.03 -7.57
C PHE A 206 9.71 19.44 -7.37
N ASP A 207 9.78 20.28 -8.39
CA ASP A 207 9.23 21.65 -8.38
C ASP A 207 8.16 21.81 -9.48
N LEU A 208 7.07 22.50 -9.14
CA LEU A 208 6.02 22.97 -10.06
C LEU A 208 5.85 24.49 -9.86
N ALA A 209 5.62 25.23 -10.95
CA ALA A 209 5.20 26.61 -10.86
C ALA A 209 3.76 26.70 -10.32
N GLU A 210 3.35 27.91 -9.87
CA GLU A 210 2.00 28.10 -9.28
C GLU A 210 0.85 27.84 -10.27
N ASP A 211 1.12 27.96 -11.58
CA ASP A 211 0.15 27.72 -12.66
C ASP A 211 0.38 26.38 -13.39
N GLU A 212 1.20 25.48 -12.83
CA GLU A 212 1.50 24.16 -13.38
C GLU A 212 0.92 23.02 -12.52
N MET A 213 0.61 21.91 -13.20
CA MET A 213 0.35 20.61 -12.60
C MET A 213 1.07 19.53 -13.39
N GLU A 214 1.35 18.38 -12.77
CA GLU A 214 1.98 17.24 -13.42
C GLU A 214 1.03 16.07 -13.50
N LEU A 215 0.78 15.58 -14.72
CA LEU A 215 -0.09 14.45 -15.02
C LEU A 215 0.69 13.14 -14.92
N GLY A 216 0.11 12.16 -14.22
CA GLY A 216 0.67 10.81 -14.15
C GLY A 216 1.90 10.68 -13.26
N ILE A 217 2.11 11.59 -12.33
CA ILE A 217 3.22 11.52 -11.37
C ILE A 217 3.06 10.32 -10.44
N GLY A 218 4.19 9.71 -10.06
CA GLY A 218 4.22 8.64 -9.08
C GLY A 218 4.09 9.12 -7.63
N ILE A 219 3.65 8.23 -6.75
CA ILE A 219 3.41 8.54 -5.34
C ILE A 219 4.69 8.86 -4.54
N HIS A 220 5.86 8.49 -5.04
CA HIS A 220 7.16 8.85 -4.45
C HIS A 220 7.83 10.05 -5.17
N GLY A 221 7.10 10.67 -6.11
CA GLY A 221 7.62 11.76 -6.95
C GLY A 221 8.37 11.28 -8.19
N GLU A 222 8.10 10.05 -8.64
CA GLU A 222 8.58 9.58 -9.92
C GLU A 222 7.98 10.42 -11.04
N PRO A 223 8.75 10.79 -12.07
CA PRO A 223 8.28 11.67 -13.14
C PRO A 223 6.97 11.20 -13.76
N GLY A 224 6.06 12.14 -13.98
CA GLY A 224 4.81 11.91 -14.70
C GLY A 224 4.99 11.84 -16.22
N ARG A 225 3.86 11.91 -16.93
CA ARG A 225 3.86 11.96 -18.39
C ARG A 225 4.24 13.33 -18.92
N GLU A 226 3.66 14.38 -18.30
CA GLU A 226 3.87 15.76 -18.73
C GLU A 226 3.46 16.78 -17.65
N LYS A 227 4.13 17.94 -17.68
CA LYS A 227 3.70 19.13 -16.97
C LYS A 227 2.76 19.94 -17.87
N VAL A 228 1.63 20.32 -17.35
CA VAL A 228 0.62 21.09 -18.07
C VAL A 228 0.19 22.29 -17.23
N ARG A 229 -0.49 23.24 -17.85
CA ARG A 229 -1.06 24.37 -17.13
C ARG A 229 -2.19 23.91 -16.22
N LEU A 230 -2.22 24.44 -15.01
CA LEU A 230 -3.29 24.19 -14.05
C LEU A 230 -4.63 24.68 -14.61
N GLY A 231 -5.57 23.75 -14.74
CA GLY A 231 -6.94 24.02 -15.14
C GLY A 231 -7.90 24.13 -13.96
N SER A 232 -9.16 24.35 -14.24
CA SER A 232 -10.24 24.22 -13.25
C SER A 232 -10.38 22.75 -12.80
N ALA A 233 -11.00 22.51 -11.65
CA ALA A 233 -11.26 21.16 -11.18
C ALA A 233 -12.06 20.30 -12.17
N ALA A 234 -12.99 20.91 -12.92
CA ALA A 234 -13.76 20.23 -13.95
C ALA A 234 -12.88 19.78 -15.13
N GLU A 235 -11.99 20.66 -15.62
CA GLU A 235 -11.05 20.34 -16.69
C GLU A 235 -10.05 19.25 -16.26
N VAL A 236 -9.53 19.32 -15.03
CA VAL A 236 -8.66 18.29 -14.46
C VAL A 236 -9.39 16.96 -14.39
N ALA A 237 -10.63 16.93 -13.88
CA ALA A 237 -11.43 15.72 -13.80
C ALA A 237 -11.71 15.10 -15.19
N GLU A 238 -12.01 15.94 -16.20
CA GLU A 238 -12.21 15.49 -17.58
C GLU A 238 -10.94 14.87 -18.16
N GLN A 239 -9.77 15.48 -17.94
CA GLN A 239 -8.49 14.94 -18.37
C GLN A 239 -8.19 13.58 -17.71
N LEU A 240 -8.37 13.47 -16.38
CA LEU A 240 -8.16 12.22 -15.66
C LEU A 240 -9.08 11.11 -16.14
N LEU A 241 -10.38 11.40 -16.31
CA LEU A 241 -11.36 10.42 -16.79
C LEU A 241 -11.08 10.00 -18.23
N SER A 242 -10.63 10.89 -19.10
CA SER A 242 -10.27 10.55 -20.48
C SER A 242 -9.09 9.59 -20.55
N LEU A 243 -8.14 9.70 -19.61
CA LEU A 243 -6.92 8.89 -19.58
C LEU A 243 -7.15 7.52 -18.90
N ILE A 244 -8.06 7.45 -17.93
CA ILE A 244 -8.33 6.20 -17.17
C ILE A 244 -9.12 5.18 -18.02
N HIS A 245 -9.80 5.62 -19.08
CA HIS A 245 -10.58 4.78 -19.98
C HIS A 245 -9.78 4.23 -21.17
N ILE A 246 -8.46 4.34 -21.17
CA ILE A 246 -7.58 3.82 -22.24
C ILE A 246 -7.37 2.31 -22.08
#